data_fc41a14c9c3a5374abc1d5574bfc3e70
#
_entry.id   fc41a14c9c3a5374abc1d5574bfc3e70
#
_cell.length_a   1.000
_cell.length_b   1.000
_cell.length_c   1.000
_cell.angle_alpha   90.00
_cell.angle_beta   90.00
_cell.angle_gamma   90.00
#
_symmetry.space_group_name_H-M   'P 1'
#
loop_
_entity.id
_entity.type
_entity.pdbx_description
1 polymer ?
#
loop_
_entity_poly.entity_id
_entity_poly.type
_entity_poly.pdbx_seq_one_letter_code
_entity_poly.pdbx_strand_id
1 'polypeptide(L)'
;MLNVLRISLAFAMGMAVLVMAPVVPAQDNLGAVEVPVADNSAAARDDALVEALDALLVRLTGQPDIVGSAVAERLRGRVSDTVNGFSYRSVEVDDGDRAERETRLRVRFSRTAIRNALARDGVAVWPPSPPRVLVWLGAQRDGERFIAGSDRGEALLDALEAAARPLGIRPVAPLMDLQDRRNLG
;
A
#
# COMPACT_ATOMS: atom_id res chain seq x y z
N MET A 1 22.27 60.51 -51.08
CA MET A 1 23.12 59.83 -50.07
C MET A 1 22.20 58.89 -49.25
N LEU A 2 22.23 57.62 -49.58
CA LEU A 2 21.35 56.59 -49.07
C LEU A 2 22.05 55.83 -47.95
N ASN A 3 21.55 55.92 -46.71
CA ASN A 3 22.01 55.05 -45.62
C ASN A 3 21.05 53.87 -45.49
N VAL A 4 21.56 52.71 -45.84
CA VAL A 4 20.83 51.42 -45.71
C VAL A 4 21.02 50.91 -44.30
N LEU A 5 19.94 50.94 -43.52
CA LEU A 5 19.88 50.36 -42.19
C LEU A 5 19.68 48.84 -42.29
N ARG A 6 20.72 48.06 -41.99
CA ARG A 6 20.64 46.58 -41.89
C ARG A 6 20.04 46.18 -40.55
N ILE A 7 18.81 45.68 -40.56
CA ILE A 7 18.19 45.06 -39.43
C ILE A 7 18.60 43.56 -39.42
N SER A 8 19.48 43.20 -38.50
CA SER A 8 19.84 41.80 -38.26
C SER A 8 18.80 41.20 -37.29
N LEU A 9 17.94 40.35 -37.83
CA LEU A 9 16.98 39.57 -37.05
C LEU A 9 17.70 38.33 -36.49
N ALA A 10 18.09 38.36 -35.20
CA ALA A 10 18.63 37.21 -34.50
C ALA A 10 17.48 36.31 -34.04
N PHE A 11 17.31 35.19 -34.72
CA PHE A 11 16.36 34.13 -34.38
C PHE A 11 16.95 33.32 -33.23
N ALA A 12 16.54 33.62 -32.00
CA ALA A 12 16.88 32.83 -30.81
C ALA A 12 15.97 31.59 -30.76
N MET A 13 16.51 30.47 -31.26
CA MET A 13 15.85 29.16 -31.16
C MET A 13 16.04 28.63 -29.75
N GLY A 14 15.07 28.91 -28.87
CA GLY A 14 15.03 28.37 -27.52
C GLY A 14 14.70 26.87 -27.56
N MET A 15 15.73 26.03 -27.39
CA MET A 15 15.59 24.59 -27.24
C MET A 15 15.04 24.29 -25.83
N ALA A 16 13.73 24.10 -25.73
CA ALA A 16 13.10 23.64 -24.51
C ALA A 16 13.52 22.18 -24.26
N VAL A 17 14.49 21.99 -23.37
CA VAL A 17 14.85 20.66 -22.88
C VAL A 17 13.73 20.21 -21.97
N LEU A 18 12.84 19.37 -22.50
CA LEU A 18 11.82 18.67 -21.72
C LEU A 18 12.53 17.65 -20.83
N VAL A 19 12.81 18.00 -19.58
CA VAL A 19 13.35 17.07 -18.58
C VAL A 19 12.20 16.10 -18.24
N MET A 20 12.18 14.97 -18.92
CA MET A 20 11.36 13.83 -18.49
C MET A 20 11.94 13.33 -17.16
N ALA A 21 11.32 13.75 -16.05
CA ALA A 21 11.58 13.12 -14.76
C ALA A 21 11.25 11.61 -14.91
N PRO A 22 12.17 10.71 -14.55
CA PRO A 22 11.86 9.29 -14.55
C PRO A 22 10.69 9.08 -13.58
N VAL A 23 9.57 8.55 -14.09
CA VAL A 23 8.51 7.99 -13.25
C VAL A 23 9.15 6.78 -12.59
N VAL A 24 9.69 6.98 -11.38
CA VAL A 24 10.11 5.88 -10.53
C VAL A 24 8.84 5.11 -10.21
N PRO A 25 8.69 3.85 -10.67
CA PRO A 25 7.55 3.05 -10.28
C PRO A 25 7.54 3.04 -8.75
N ALA A 26 6.39 3.35 -8.15
CA ALA A 26 6.21 3.21 -6.73
C ALA A 26 6.53 1.75 -6.42
N GLN A 27 7.74 1.48 -5.93
CA GLN A 27 8.11 0.17 -5.46
C GLN A 27 7.08 -0.14 -4.39
N ASP A 28 6.29 -1.17 -4.60
CA ASP A 28 5.36 -1.68 -3.61
C ASP A 28 6.11 -1.79 -2.30
N ASN A 29 5.86 -0.86 -1.40
CA ASN A 29 6.54 -0.76 -0.10
C ASN A 29 6.01 -1.83 0.85
N LEU A 30 6.05 -3.11 0.40
CA LEU A 30 5.63 -4.25 1.21
C LEU A 30 6.40 -4.38 2.53
N GLY A 31 7.51 -3.66 2.65
CA GLY A 31 8.28 -3.55 3.89
C GLY A 31 8.01 -2.28 4.68
N ALA A 32 7.09 -1.41 4.24
CA ALA A 32 6.73 -0.21 4.95
C ALA A 32 5.33 -0.36 5.57
N VAL A 33 5.20 0.04 6.83
CA VAL A 33 3.94 0.05 7.57
C VAL A 33 3.76 1.44 8.17
N GLU A 34 2.54 1.94 8.17
CA GLU A 34 2.17 3.19 8.84
C GLU A 34 1.19 2.86 9.96
N VAL A 35 1.50 3.34 11.16
CA VAL A 35 0.66 3.19 12.35
C VAL A 35 0.43 4.56 12.99
N PRO A 36 -0.73 4.79 13.60
CA PRO A 36 -0.98 6.02 14.34
C PRO A 36 -0.06 6.11 15.55
N VAL A 37 0.29 7.34 15.95
CA VAL A 37 1.05 7.59 17.17
C VAL A 37 0.45 8.77 17.91
N ALA A 38 0.39 8.67 19.24
CA ALA A 38 -0.16 9.73 20.06
C ALA A 38 0.71 11.00 20.02
N ASP A 39 2.03 10.81 20.02
CA ASP A 39 3.02 11.87 19.99
C ASP A 39 4.37 11.38 19.42
N ASN A 40 5.38 12.27 19.43
CA ASN A 40 6.72 11.97 18.94
C ASN A 40 7.68 11.50 20.04
N SER A 41 7.17 11.06 21.19
CA SER A 41 8.00 10.57 22.30
C SER A 41 8.71 9.26 21.94
N ALA A 42 9.76 8.94 22.68
CA ALA A 42 10.47 7.68 22.51
C ALA A 42 9.56 6.48 22.83
N ALA A 43 8.76 6.59 23.90
CA ALA A 43 7.85 5.53 24.33
C ALA A 43 6.77 5.24 23.26
N ALA A 44 6.07 6.29 22.80
CA ALA A 44 5.06 6.13 21.74
C ALA A 44 5.64 5.56 20.44
N ARG A 45 6.88 5.94 20.11
CA ARG A 45 7.58 5.36 18.95
C ARG A 45 7.89 3.89 19.17
N ASP A 46 8.40 3.50 20.32
CA ASP A 46 8.81 2.11 20.61
C ASP A 46 7.58 1.18 20.58
N ASP A 47 6.45 1.61 21.12
CA ASP A 47 5.16 0.91 21.02
C ASP A 47 4.70 0.79 19.55
N ALA A 48 4.78 1.88 18.81
CA ALA A 48 4.42 1.92 17.41
C ALA A 48 5.32 1.03 16.50
N LEU A 49 6.60 0.87 16.86
CA LEU A 49 7.49 -0.07 16.17
C LEU A 49 7.03 -1.52 16.32
N VAL A 50 6.56 -1.89 17.51
CA VAL A 50 6.02 -3.23 17.79
C VAL A 50 4.71 -3.44 17.01
N GLU A 51 3.78 -2.48 17.04
CA GLU A 51 2.53 -2.53 16.30
C GLU A 51 2.79 -2.65 14.78
N ALA A 52 3.69 -1.84 14.26
CA ALA A 52 4.07 -1.89 12.85
C ALA A 52 4.71 -3.22 12.45
N LEU A 53 5.52 -3.82 13.33
CA LEU A 53 6.09 -5.15 13.10
C LEU A 53 4.99 -6.20 13.03
N ASP A 54 4.05 -6.21 13.97
CA ASP A 54 2.92 -7.15 13.98
C ASP A 54 2.07 -7.05 12.70
N ALA A 55 1.73 -5.83 12.30
CA ALA A 55 1.02 -5.59 11.05
C ALA A 55 1.81 -6.10 9.82
N LEU A 56 3.14 -5.96 9.83
CA LEU A 56 3.99 -6.48 8.77
C LEU A 56 4.02 -8.02 8.75
N LEU A 57 4.10 -8.67 9.92
CA LEU A 57 4.08 -10.12 10.03
C LEU A 57 2.79 -10.70 9.46
N VAL A 58 1.64 -10.15 9.84
CA VAL A 58 0.33 -10.54 9.28
C VAL A 58 0.32 -10.36 7.75
N ARG A 59 0.81 -9.22 7.25
CA ARG A 59 0.87 -8.94 5.80
C ARG A 59 1.79 -9.90 5.04
N LEU A 60 2.89 -10.31 5.64
CA LEU A 60 3.85 -11.22 4.99
C LEU A 60 3.39 -12.68 4.99
N THR A 61 2.60 -13.09 5.96
CA THR A 61 2.16 -14.48 6.13
C THR A 61 0.71 -14.72 5.70
N GLY A 62 -0.13 -13.67 5.74
CA GLY A 62 -1.58 -13.77 5.59
C GLY A 62 -2.27 -14.41 6.80
N GLN A 63 -1.57 -14.57 7.92
CA GLN A 63 -2.04 -15.25 9.12
C GLN A 63 -2.16 -14.25 10.27
N PRO A 64 -3.37 -13.88 10.72
CA PRO A 64 -3.55 -12.97 11.85
C PRO A 64 -2.99 -13.49 13.18
N ASP A 65 -3.00 -14.80 13.38
CA ASP A 65 -2.52 -15.49 14.58
C ASP A 65 -0.99 -15.53 14.69
N ILE A 66 -0.27 -15.16 13.62
CA ILE A 66 1.20 -15.09 13.64
C ILE A 66 1.73 -14.22 14.79
N VAL A 67 0.98 -13.17 15.17
CA VAL A 67 1.37 -12.25 16.24
C VAL A 67 1.50 -12.91 17.61
N GLY A 68 0.82 -14.03 17.85
CA GLY A 68 0.93 -14.84 19.07
C GLY A 68 2.08 -15.88 19.03
N SER A 69 2.82 -15.96 17.95
CA SER A 69 3.85 -16.99 17.78
C SER A 69 5.17 -16.65 18.49
N ALA A 70 5.94 -17.69 18.80
CA ALA A 70 7.27 -17.53 19.41
C ALA A 70 8.25 -16.74 18.52
N VAL A 71 8.11 -16.80 17.19
CA VAL A 71 8.93 -15.98 16.27
C VAL A 71 8.58 -14.51 16.36
N ALA A 72 7.29 -14.16 16.47
CA ALA A 72 6.85 -12.79 16.65
C ALA A 72 7.41 -12.19 17.96
N GLU A 73 7.32 -12.93 19.07
CA GLU A 73 7.89 -12.50 20.37
C GLU A 73 9.39 -12.23 20.27
N ARG A 74 10.15 -13.12 19.62
CA ARG A 74 11.59 -12.90 19.44
C ARG A 74 11.90 -11.69 18.56
N LEU A 75 11.10 -11.43 17.54
CA LEU A 75 11.25 -10.27 16.67
C LEU A 75 10.90 -8.97 17.41
N ARG A 76 9.85 -8.95 18.25
CA ARG A 76 9.52 -7.80 19.10
C ARG A 76 10.66 -7.46 20.04
N GLY A 77 11.25 -8.44 20.71
CA GLY A 77 12.40 -8.22 21.60
C GLY A 77 13.63 -7.62 20.89
N ARG A 78 13.66 -7.61 19.56
CA ARG A 78 14.74 -7.05 18.74
C ARG A 78 14.20 -6.24 17.57
N VAL A 79 13.09 -5.56 17.76
CA VAL A 79 12.40 -4.84 16.67
C VAL A 79 13.34 -3.82 16.00
N SER A 80 14.14 -3.10 16.81
CA SER A 80 15.09 -2.10 16.32
C SER A 80 16.10 -2.67 15.32
N ASP A 81 16.52 -3.93 15.47
CA ASP A 81 17.47 -4.59 14.58
C ASP A 81 16.87 -4.85 13.18
N THR A 82 15.55 -4.83 13.09
CA THR A 82 14.82 -5.08 11.84
C THR A 82 14.39 -3.80 11.13
N VAL A 83 14.55 -2.64 11.76
CA VAL A 83 14.15 -1.33 11.22
C VAL A 83 15.27 -0.73 10.38
N ASN A 84 14.98 -0.43 9.12
CA ASN A 84 15.89 0.31 8.22
C ASN A 84 15.74 1.83 8.36
N GLY A 85 14.64 2.29 8.95
CA GLY A 85 14.35 3.70 9.20
C GLY A 85 12.87 3.96 9.41
N PHE A 86 12.58 5.13 9.94
CA PHE A 86 11.21 5.58 10.16
C PHE A 86 11.06 7.08 9.86
N SER A 87 9.83 7.53 9.67
CA SER A 87 9.48 8.94 9.49
C SER A 87 8.09 9.22 10.03
N TYR A 88 7.89 10.42 10.58
CA TYR A 88 6.57 10.89 10.99
C TYR A 88 5.86 11.59 9.83
N ARG A 89 4.56 11.41 9.74
CA ARG A 89 3.69 12.09 8.78
C ARG A 89 2.43 12.56 9.49
N SER A 90 2.00 13.77 9.18
CA SER A 90 0.68 14.25 9.58
C SER A 90 -0.28 13.98 8.42
N VAL A 91 -1.37 13.28 8.70
CA VAL A 91 -2.45 13.01 7.75
C VAL A 91 -3.75 13.63 8.25
N GLU A 92 -4.55 14.14 7.34
CA GLU A 92 -5.91 14.56 7.67
C GLU A 92 -6.80 13.33 7.54
N VAL A 93 -7.49 12.99 8.63
CA VAL A 93 -8.47 11.91 8.68
C VAL A 93 -9.84 12.57 8.76
N ASP A 94 -10.70 12.27 7.80
CA ASP A 94 -12.09 12.74 7.77
C ASP A 94 -12.94 11.73 8.55
N ASP A 95 -13.40 12.13 9.74
CA ASP A 95 -14.29 11.33 10.58
C ASP A 95 -15.77 11.75 10.39
N GLY A 96 -16.08 12.33 9.24
CA GLY A 96 -17.44 12.70 8.81
C GLY A 96 -17.96 14.02 9.37
N ASP A 97 -17.51 14.47 10.54
CA ASP A 97 -17.92 15.75 11.16
C ASP A 97 -16.75 16.74 11.35
N ARG A 98 -15.52 16.26 11.39
CA ARG A 98 -14.32 17.08 11.54
C ARG A 98 -13.12 16.45 10.84
N ALA A 99 -12.39 17.28 10.09
CA ALA A 99 -11.04 16.91 9.66
C ALA A 99 -10.11 16.95 10.89
N GLU A 100 -9.73 15.80 11.39
CA GLU A 100 -8.77 15.66 12.49
C GLU A 100 -7.38 15.36 11.95
N ARG A 101 -6.38 15.99 12.56
CA ARG A 101 -5.01 15.78 12.11
C ARG A 101 -4.36 14.69 12.97
N GLU A 102 -4.10 13.55 12.35
CA GLU A 102 -3.47 12.40 12.99
C GLU A 102 -1.97 12.35 12.64
N THR A 103 -1.13 12.10 13.64
CA THR A 103 0.29 11.81 13.41
C THR A 103 0.47 10.32 13.21
N ARG A 104 1.14 9.93 12.12
CA ARG A 104 1.47 8.54 11.81
C ARG A 104 2.97 8.32 11.73
N LEU A 105 3.42 7.20 12.27
CA LEU A 105 4.77 6.70 12.12
C LEU A 105 4.82 5.74 10.94
N ARG A 106 5.59 6.10 9.93
CA ARG A 106 5.91 5.21 8.81
C ARG A 106 7.23 4.51 9.09
N VAL A 107 7.19 3.20 9.28
CA VAL A 107 8.36 2.35 9.55
C VAL A 107 8.73 1.56 8.31
N ARG A 108 10.01 1.52 7.99
CA ARG A 108 10.58 0.68 6.92
C ARG A 108 11.41 -0.42 7.55
N PHE A 109 10.99 -1.67 7.34
CA PHE A 109 11.65 -2.84 7.87
C PHE A 109 12.59 -3.51 6.85
N SER A 110 13.57 -4.23 7.34
CA SER A 110 14.39 -5.16 6.58
C SER A 110 13.59 -6.43 6.27
N ARG A 111 12.92 -6.45 5.11
CA ARG A 111 12.13 -7.62 4.67
C ARG A 111 12.96 -8.90 4.66
N THR A 112 14.21 -8.81 4.25
CA THR A 112 15.12 -9.98 4.20
C THR A 112 15.38 -10.53 5.60
N ALA A 113 15.64 -9.67 6.59
CA ALA A 113 15.88 -10.11 7.96
C ALA A 113 14.64 -10.80 8.55
N ILE A 114 13.45 -10.20 8.36
CA ILE A 114 12.19 -10.76 8.85
C ILE A 114 11.85 -12.07 8.14
N ARG A 115 11.94 -12.14 6.80
CA ARG A 115 11.68 -13.37 6.04
C ARG A 115 12.63 -14.52 6.44
N ASN A 116 13.90 -14.21 6.68
CA ASN A 116 14.87 -15.18 7.15
C ASN A 116 14.54 -15.68 8.57
N ALA A 117 14.02 -14.81 9.44
CA ALA A 117 13.57 -15.21 10.76
C ALA A 117 12.35 -16.14 10.68
N LEU A 118 11.33 -15.78 9.89
CA LEU A 118 10.14 -16.59 9.65
C LEU A 118 10.50 -17.96 9.03
N ALA A 119 11.37 -17.96 8.02
CA ALA A 119 11.78 -19.19 7.34
C ALA A 119 12.53 -20.17 8.26
N ARG A 120 13.36 -19.68 9.19
CA ARG A 120 14.05 -20.51 10.18
C ARG A 120 13.10 -21.26 11.11
N ASP A 121 11.92 -20.68 11.36
CA ASP A 121 10.88 -21.30 12.17
C ASP A 121 9.84 -22.06 11.32
N GLY A 122 10.11 -22.25 10.03
CA GLY A 122 9.21 -22.97 9.12
C GLY A 122 7.92 -22.24 8.78
N VAL A 123 7.84 -20.93 9.08
CA VAL A 123 6.65 -20.11 8.78
C VAL A 123 6.61 -19.76 7.30
N ALA A 124 5.52 -20.14 6.63
CA ALA A 124 5.29 -19.79 5.24
C ALA A 124 5.06 -18.29 5.09
N VAL A 125 5.62 -17.71 4.04
CA VAL A 125 5.45 -16.28 3.72
C VAL A 125 5.04 -16.11 2.26
N TRP A 126 4.25 -15.09 1.99
CA TRP A 126 3.88 -14.72 0.62
C TRP A 126 5.11 -14.48 -0.25
N PRO A 127 5.03 -14.77 -1.56
CA PRO A 127 6.10 -14.41 -2.50
C PRO A 127 6.34 -12.88 -2.49
N PRO A 128 7.46 -12.40 -3.07
CA PRO A 128 7.77 -10.97 -3.13
C PRO A 128 6.67 -10.11 -3.75
N SER A 129 5.93 -10.64 -4.71
CA SER A 129 4.71 -10.02 -5.24
C SER A 129 3.49 -10.60 -4.51
N PRO A 130 2.60 -9.76 -3.98
CA PRO A 130 1.38 -10.23 -3.34
C PRO A 130 0.55 -11.10 -4.28
N PRO A 131 -0.07 -12.18 -3.79
CA PRO A 131 -0.95 -12.99 -4.61
C PRO A 131 -2.15 -12.17 -5.07
N ARG A 132 -2.48 -12.32 -6.36
CA ARG A 132 -3.71 -11.78 -6.93
C ARG A 132 -4.76 -12.89 -6.89
N VAL A 133 -5.87 -12.62 -6.22
CA VAL A 133 -6.95 -13.59 -6.04
C VAL A 133 -8.17 -13.10 -6.81
N LEU A 134 -8.60 -13.85 -7.82
CA LEU A 134 -9.84 -13.57 -8.52
C LEU A 134 -11.02 -13.91 -7.60
N VAL A 135 -11.88 -12.93 -7.33
CA VAL A 135 -13.00 -13.06 -6.41
C VAL A 135 -14.32 -12.82 -7.14
N TRP A 136 -15.19 -13.80 -7.12
CA TRP A 136 -16.57 -13.69 -7.59
C TRP A 136 -17.45 -13.37 -6.38
N LEU A 137 -17.82 -12.11 -6.23
CA LEU A 137 -18.62 -11.64 -5.11
C LEU A 137 -20.10 -11.50 -5.54
N GLY A 138 -20.91 -12.48 -5.17
CA GLY A 138 -22.36 -12.43 -5.34
C GLY A 138 -23.03 -11.60 -4.25
N ALA A 139 -23.95 -10.72 -4.62
CA ALA A 139 -24.75 -9.93 -3.69
C ALA A 139 -26.22 -9.90 -4.09
N GLN A 140 -27.07 -9.53 -3.13
CA GLN A 140 -28.50 -9.30 -3.36
C GLN A 140 -28.90 -7.94 -2.78
N ARG A 141 -29.61 -7.13 -3.58
CA ARG A 141 -30.16 -5.84 -3.17
C ARG A 141 -31.56 -5.69 -3.75
N ASP A 142 -32.53 -5.32 -2.94
CA ASP A 142 -33.90 -5.10 -3.34
C ASP A 142 -34.56 -6.31 -4.07
N GLY A 143 -34.16 -7.53 -3.69
CA GLY A 143 -34.61 -8.78 -4.31
C GLY A 143 -33.84 -9.19 -5.58
N GLU A 144 -33.04 -8.32 -6.15
CA GLU A 144 -32.21 -8.60 -7.34
C GLU A 144 -30.82 -9.15 -6.94
N ARG A 145 -30.41 -10.25 -7.56
CA ARG A 145 -29.08 -10.83 -7.39
C ARG A 145 -28.14 -10.31 -8.45
N PHE A 146 -26.93 -10.01 -8.06
CA PHE A 146 -25.89 -9.57 -8.99
C PHE A 146 -24.50 -10.01 -8.54
N ILE A 147 -23.54 -9.98 -9.45
CA ILE A 147 -22.12 -10.15 -9.15
C ILE A 147 -21.48 -8.76 -9.11
N ALA A 148 -20.73 -8.48 -8.06
CA ALA A 148 -20.00 -7.22 -7.94
C ALA A 148 -18.89 -7.14 -9.00
N GLY A 149 -18.88 -6.06 -9.74
CA GLY A 149 -17.95 -5.76 -10.83
C GLY A 149 -17.82 -4.26 -11.03
N SER A 150 -17.27 -3.87 -12.16
CA SER A 150 -17.01 -2.45 -12.49
C SER A 150 -18.29 -1.60 -12.66
N ASP A 151 -19.41 -2.23 -12.95
CA ASP A 151 -20.70 -1.59 -13.20
C ASP A 151 -21.66 -1.63 -11.99
N ARG A 152 -21.44 -2.57 -11.08
CA ARG A 152 -22.27 -2.77 -9.89
C ARG A 152 -21.44 -3.25 -8.70
N GLY A 153 -21.70 -2.70 -7.51
CA GLY A 153 -21.13 -3.20 -6.27
C GLY A 153 -19.72 -2.69 -5.97
N GLU A 154 -19.33 -1.54 -6.51
CA GLU A 154 -18.03 -0.90 -6.26
C GLU A 154 -17.73 -0.83 -4.74
N ALA A 155 -18.66 -0.34 -3.92
CA ALA A 155 -18.48 -0.27 -2.47
C ALA A 155 -18.21 -1.64 -1.80
N LEU A 156 -18.73 -2.74 -2.37
CA LEU A 156 -18.44 -4.10 -1.88
C LEU A 156 -17.02 -4.53 -2.24
N LEU A 157 -16.55 -4.14 -3.43
CA LEU A 157 -15.19 -4.41 -3.86
C LEU A 157 -14.18 -3.59 -3.05
N ASP A 158 -14.49 -2.33 -2.76
CA ASP A 158 -13.67 -1.47 -1.90
C ASP A 158 -13.56 -2.03 -0.48
N ALA A 159 -14.69 -2.47 0.10
CA ALA A 159 -14.70 -3.11 1.41
C ALA A 159 -13.88 -4.41 1.42
N LEU A 160 -13.99 -5.22 0.36
CA LEU A 160 -13.19 -6.44 0.19
C LEU A 160 -11.69 -6.11 0.10
N GLU A 161 -11.31 -5.09 -0.69
CA GLU A 161 -9.93 -4.65 -0.81
C GLU A 161 -9.39 -4.15 0.53
N ALA A 162 -10.16 -3.33 1.26
CA ALA A 162 -9.80 -2.84 2.57
C ALA A 162 -9.56 -3.97 3.57
N ALA A 163 -10.41 -5.01 3.57
CA ALA A 163 -10.27 -6.19 4.43
C ALA A 163 -9.09 -7.10 4.04
N ALA A 164 -8.78 -7.20 2.74
CA ALA A 164 -7.71 -8.05 2.23
C ALA A 164 -6.31 -7.43 2.35
N ARG A 165 -6.24 -6.09 2.35
CA ARG A 165 -4.97 -5.33 2.40
C ARG A 165 -4.09 -5.67 3.61
N PRO A 166 -4.61 -5.75 4.84
CA PRO A 166 -3.81 -6.15 6.01
C PRO A 166 -3.20 -7.56 5.88
N LEU A 167 -3.87 -8.45 5.15
CA LEU A 167 -3.42 -9.83 4.93
C LEU A 167 -2.41 -9.96 3.78
N GLY A 168 -2.07 -8.86 3.10
CA GLY A 168 -1.17 -8.86 1.96
C GLY A 168 -1.76 -9.52 0.71
N ILE A 169 -3.08 -9.59 0.59
CA ILE A 169 -3.81 -10.16 -0.55
C ILE A 169 -4.31 -9.03 -1.45
N ARG A 170 -4.27 -9.25 -2.78
CA ARG A 170 -4.86 -8.33 -3.76
C ARG A 170 -6.06 -9.01 -4.43
N PRO A 171 -7.29 -8.71 -3.99
CA PRO A 171 -8.48 -9.19 -4.68
C PRO A 171 -8.58 -8.53 -6.06
N VAL A 172 -9.07 -9.27 -7.03
CA VAL A 172 -9.35 -8.80 -8.38
C VAL A 172 -10.75 -9.24 -8.74
N ALA A 173 -11.59 -8.31 -9.14
CA ALA A 173 -12.91 -8.62 -9.66
C ALA A 173 -12.84 -9.16 -11.09
N PRO A 174 -13.78 -10.01 -11.52
CA PRO A 174 -13.92 -10.43 -12.92
C PRO A 174 -14.24 -9.22 -13.82
N LEU A 175 -13.77 -9.25 -15.06
CA LEU A 175 -14.05 -8.18 -16.02
C LEU A 175 -15.51 -8.11 -16.46
N MET A 176 -16.31 -9.13 -16.14
CA MET A 176 -17.73 -9.23 -16.49
C MET A 176 -17.98 -9.01 -17.98
N ASP A 177 -17.16 -9.64 -18.83
CA ASP A 177 -17.31 -9.58 -20.28
C ASP A 177 -18.57 -10.34 -20.74
N LEU A 178 -18.83 -10.32 -22.05
CA LEU A 178 -20.01 -10.98 -22.65
C LEU A 178 -20.00 -12.50 -22.43
N GLN A 179 -18.84 -13.10 -22.27
CA GLN A 179 -18.69 -14.53 -22.03
C GLN A 179 -18.98 -14.87 -20.56
N ASP A 180 -18.49 -14.05 -19.64
CA ASP A 180 -18.80 -14.16 -18.21
C ASP A 180 -20.31 -14.04 -17.98
N ARG A 181 -20.96 -13.07 -18.61
CA ARG A 181 -22.41 -12.84 -18.49
C ARG A 181 -23.25 -14.00 -19.04
N ARG A 182 -22.80 -14.68 -20.09
CA ARG A 182 -23.49 -15.86 -20.63
C ARG A 182 -23.37 -17.09 -19.73
N ASN A 183 -22.26 -17.22 -19.01
CA ASN A 183 -22.00 -18.37 -18.14
C ASN A 183 -22.72 -18.23 -16.78
N LEU A 184 -23.22 -17.05 -16.43
CA LEU A 184 -23.88 -16.75 -15.17
C LEU A 184 -25.41 -16.64 -15.27
N GLY A 185 -25.96 -16.59 -16.48
CA GLY A 185 -27.40 -16.63 -16.75
C GLY A 185 -27.84 -18.03 -17.08
#